data_f5648896ee8ec768162bcc4954bb49cc
#
_entry.id   f5648896ee8ec768162bcc4954bb49cc
#
_cell.length_a   1.000
_cell.length_b   1.000
_cell.length_c   1.000
_cell.angle_alpha   90.00
_cell.angle_beta   90.00
_cell.angle_gamma   90.00
#
_symmetry.space_group_name_H-M   'P 1'
#
loop_
_entity.id
_entity.type
_entity.pdbx_description
1 polymer ?
#
loop_
_entity_poly.entity_id
_entity_poly.type
_entity_poly.pdbx_seq_one_letter_code
_entity_poly.pdbx_strand_id
1 'polypeptide(L)'
;ELFEEQKIYLVTQAANDLNITFVIDEEQGDRLVSRLHEIAIRKMTADRVLGPTWEELYGGASKVTDTSTQWWHVRRNDLLDLGRKHGAAFVYDKATLRERAKSLKALPGIDGVFYALKANWHPDILKLFEQEGLGFECVSRNEVEHVMRTLPSLDRKKILFTPNFAPRD
;
A
#
# COMPACT_ATOMS: atom_id res chain seq x y z
N GLU A 1 -11.80 7.39 -29.07
CA GLU A 1 -11.78 5.99 -29.59
C GLU A 1 -11.92 4.91 -28.50
N LEU A 2 -11.23 4.97 -27.34
CA LEU A 2 -11.30 3.92 -26.30
C LEU A 2 -12.68 3.83 -25.63
N PHE A 3 -13.32 4.96 -25.43
CA PHE A 3 -14.59 5.09 -24.70
C PHE A 3 -15.79 5.43 -25.56
N GLU A 4 -15.64 5.55 -26.88
CA GLU A 4 -16.72 5.95 -27.78
C GLU A 4 -17.92 4.99 -27.80
N GLU A 5 -17.66 3.71 -27.53
CA GLU A 5 -18.68 2.66 -27.48
C GLU A 5 -19.19 2.36 -26.06
N GLN A 6 -18.68 3.09 -25.05
CA GLN A 6 -18.95 2.81 -23.64
C GLN A 6 -19.90 3.85 -23.07
N LYS A 7 -20.92 3.40 -22.35
CA LYS A 7 -21.78 4.29 -21.58
C LYS A 7 -21.13 4.57 -20.23
N ILE A 8 -20.61 5.78 -20.05
CA ILE A 8 -19.96 6.21 -18.83
C ILE A 8 -20.93 7.11 -18.07
N TYR A 9 -21.24 6.76 -16.84
CA TYR A 9 -22.14 7.52 -15.96
C TYR A 9 -21.41 8.58 -15.15
N LEU A 10 -20.17 8.29 -14.75
CA LEU A 10 -19.36 9.17 -13.93
C LEU A 10 -17.87 8.94 -14.22
N VAL A 11 -17.12 10.02 -14.28
CA VAL A 11 -15.67 10.00 -14.28
C VAL A 11 -15.19 10.87 -13.13
N THR A 12 -14.33 10.33 -12.28
CA THR A 12 -13.66 11.11 -11.24
C THR A 12 -12.15 10.93 -11.34
N GLN A 13 -11.42 11.99 -11.02
CA GLN A 13 -9.97 11.99 -11.00
C GLN A 13 -9.49 12.44 -9.62
N ALA A 14 -8.51 11.74 -9.06
CA ALA A 14 -7.90 12.18 -7.81
C ALA A 14 -7.02 13.42 -8.04
N ALA A 15 -6.88 14.25 -7.02
CA ALA A 15 -6.11 15.49 -7.09
C ALA A 15 -4.62 15.31 -7.41
N ASN A 16 -4.10 14.08 -7.27
CA ASN A 16 -2.71 13.71 -7.57
C ASN A 16 -2.51 13.17 -9.00
N ASP A 17 -3.54 13.19 -9.84
CA ASP A 17 -3.56 12.69 -11.23
C ASP A 17 -3.16 11.20 -11.42
N LEU A 18 -3.08 10.44 -10.32
CA LEU A 18 -2.66 9.03 -10.35
C LEU A 18 -3.83 8.04 -10.45
N ASN A 19 -5.05 8.50 -10.22
CA ASN A 19 -6.23 7.65 -10.22
C ASN A 19 -7.36 8.29 -11.01
N ILE A 20 -7.93 7.52 -11.93
CA ILE A 20 -9.16 7.87 -12.64
C ILE A 20 -10.16 6.75 -12.37
N THR A 21 -11.36 7.12 -11.93
CA THR A 21 -12.45 6.18 -11.66
C THR A 21 -13.58 6.39 -12.68
N PHE A 22 -14.05 5.30 -13.23
CA PHE A 22 -15.19 5.28 -14.15
C PHE A 22 -16.34 4.50 -13.51
N VAL A 23 -17.57 5.00 -13.63
CA VAL A 23 -18.78 4.27 -13.32
C VAL A 23 -19.44 3.90 -14.65
N ILE A 24 -19.57 2.61 -14.91
CA ILE A 24 -20.10 2.02 -16.14
C ILE A 24 -21.09 0.91 -15.79
N ASP A 25 -21.81 0.38 -16.80
CA ASP A 25 -22.63 -0.80 -16.61
C ASP A 25 -21.75 -2.03 -16.31
N GLU A 26 -22.21 -2.91 -15.42
CA GLU A 26 -21.50 -4.13 -14.99
C GLU A 26 -21.16 -5.03 -16.19
N GLU A 27 -22.07 -5.16 -17.16
CA GLU A 27 -21.88 -5.97 -18.37
C GLU A 27 -20.73 -5.48 -19.26
N GLN A 28 -20.33 -4.21 -19.13
CA GLN A 28 -19.24 -3.62 -19.89
C GLN A 28 -17.89 -3.69 -19.16
N GLY A 29 -17.89 -4.02 -17.87
CA GLY A 29 -16.74 -3.96 -16.99
C GLY A 29 -15.58 -4.81 -17.47
N ASP A 30 -15.79 -6.08 -17.68
CA ASP A 30 -14.74 -7.04 -18.08
C ASP A 30 -14.12 -6.69 -19.43
N ARG A 31 -14.94 -6.26 -20.38
CA ARG A 31 -14.48 -5.85 -21.72
C ARG A 31 -13.62 -4.59 -21.66
N LEU A 32 -14.06 -3.60 -20.88
CA LEU A 32 -13.31 -2.35 -20.70
C LEU A 32 -11.98 -2.58 -19.97
N VAL A 33 -12.00 -3.36 -18.89
CA VAL A 33 -10.78 -3.71 -18.14
C VAL A 33 -9.79 -4.45 -19.03
N SER A 34 -10.23 -5.43 -19.82
CA SER A 34 -9.35 -6.16 -20.75
C SER A 34 -8.73 -5.23 -21.78
N ARG A 35 -9.52 -4.32 -22.35
CA ARG A 35 -9.05 -3.37 -23.36
C ARG A 35 -8.10 -2.31 -22.80
N LEU A 36 -8.37 -1.80 -21.58
CA LEU A 36 -7.47 -0.91 -20.86
C LEU A 36 -6.14 -1.60 -20.55
N HIS A 37 -6.19 -2.86 -20.12
CA HIS A 37 -5.02 -3.65 -19.82
C HIS A 37 -4.16 -3.91 -21.07
N GLU A 38 -4.76 -4.17 -22.22
CA GLU A 38 -4.04 -4.30 -23.50
C GLU A 38 -3.34 -3.02 -23.91
N ILE A 39 -3.98 -1.88 -23.71
CA ILE A 39 -3.43 -0.58 -24.14
C ILE A 39 -2.43 -0.06 -23.15
N ALA A 40 -2.72 -0.08 -21.84
CA ALA A 40 -1.91 0.56 -20.82
C ALA A 40 -0.77 -0.31 -20.30
N ILE A 41 -0.93 -1.65 -20.33
CA ILE A 41 0.03 -2.55 -19.67
C ILE A 41 0.80 -3.40 -20.67
N ARG A 42 0.19 -3.80 -21.79
CA ARG A 42 0.85 -4.63 -22.80
C ARG A 42 1.62 -3.88 -23.87
N LYS A 43 1.35 -2.60 -24.07
CA LYS A 43 2.17 -1.78 -24.99
C LYS A 43 3.51 -1.43 -24.33
N MET A 44 4.56 -2.07 -24.79
CA MET A 44 5.95 -1.78 -24.39
C MET A 44 6.56 -0.61 -25.19
N THR A 45 5.75 0.18 -25.88
CA THR A 45 6.22 1.31 -26.68
C THR A 45 5.61 2.61 -26.16
N ALA A 46 6.42 3.67 -26.14
CA ALA A 46 5.95 5.01 -25.80
C ALA A 46 4.73 5.39 -26.62
N ASP A 47 3.71 5.88 -25.96
CA ASP A 47 2.47 6.34 -26.59
C ASP A 47 2.33 7.84 -26.38
N ARG A 48 1.83 8.53 -27.41
CA ARG A 48 1.63 9.98 -27.37
C ARG A 48 0.60 10.41 -26.31
N VAL A 49 -0.31 9.52 -25.94
CA VAL A 49 -1.37 9.77 -24.93
C VAL A 49 -0.91 9.39 -23.54
N LEU A 50 -0.22 8.25 -23.40
CA LEU A 50 0.22 7.71 -22.11
C LEU A 50 1.66 8.12 -21.76
N GLY A 51 2.35 8.80 -22.67
CA GLY A 51 3.73 9.22 -22.48
C GLY A 51 4.74 8.08 -22.62
N PRO A 52 5.98 8.31 -22.18
CA PRO A 52 7.05 7.32 -22.25
C PRO A 52 6.77 6.14 -21.32
N THR A 53 7.25 4.97 -21.72
CA THR A 53 7.22 3.77 -20.86
C THR A 53 8.13 3.96 -19.66
N TRP A 54 7.95 3.10 -18.64
CA TRP A 54 8.83 3.08 -17.47
C TRP A 54 10.31 2.85 -17.87
N GLU A 55 10.55 1.96 -18.80
CA GLU A 55 11.89 1.66 -19.32
C GLU A 55 12.53 2.87 -20.01
N GLU A 56 11.76 3.65 -20.75
CA GLU A 56 12.24 4.88 -21.40
C GLU A 56 12.52 6.00 -20.40
N LEU A 57 11.68 6.15 -19.37
CA LEU A 57 11.86 7.16 -18.31
C LEU A 57 13.11 6.90 -17.48
N TYR A 58 13.40 5.65 -17.17
CA TYR A 58 14.47 5.26 -16.26
C TYR A 58 15.65 4.58 -16.94
N GLY A 59 15.77 4.76 -18.27
CA GLY A 59 16.96 4.39 -19.03
C GLY A 59 17.21 2.90 -19.17
N GLY A 60 16.15 2.11 -19.25
CA GLY A 60 16.28 0.65 -19.41
C GLY A 60 16.96 -0.05 -18.24
N ALA A 61 17.33 0.72 -17.22
CA ALA A 61 17.85 0.19 -15.97
C ALA A 61 16.71 -0.20 -15.02
N SER A 62 15.67 -0.83 -15.54
CA SER A 62 14.95 -1.77 -14.70
C SER A 62 15.98 -2.84 -14.36
N LYS A 63 16.72 -2.64 -13.28
CA LYS A 63 17.16 -3.77 -12.47
C LYS A 63 15.87 -4.51 -12.22
N VAL A 64 15.60 -5.53 -13.02
CA VAL A 64 14.79 -6.65 -12.58
C VAL A 64 15.45 -7.03 -11.26
N THR A 65 14.95 -6.46 -10.18
CA THR A 65 15.36 -6.89 -8.84
C THR A 65 15.13 -8.37 -8.89
N ASP A 66 16.21 -9.12 -8.75
CA ASP A 66 16.17 -10.57 -8.84
C ASP A 66 14.99 -11.03 -7.97
N THR A 67 13.86 -11.30 -8.63
CA THR A 67 12.61 -11.64 -7.97
C THR A 67 12.75 -12.93 -7.19
N SER A 68 13.79 -13.73 -7.49
CA SER A 68 14.13 -14.96 -6.77
C SER A 68 14.52 -14.70 -5.31
N THR A 69 14.97 -13.48 -4.96
CA THR A 69 15.38 -13.11 -3.60
C THR A 69 14.23 -12.57 -2.74
N GLN A 70 13.10 -12.24 -3.32
CA GLN A 70 11.96 -11.73 -2.56
C GLN A 70 11.38 -12.83 -1.65
N TRP A 71 11.07 -12.48 -0.39
CA TRP A 71 10.62 -13.45 0.61
C TRP A 71 9.40 -14.27 0.17
N TRP A 72 8.47 -13.68 -0.60
CA TRP A 72 7.30 -14.39 -1.12
C TRP A 72 7.62 -15.41 -2.20
N HIS A 73 8.70 -15.23 -2.97
CA HIS A 73 9.19 -16.26 -3.89
C HIS A 73 9.83 -17.41 -3.13
N VAL A 74 10.65 -17.11 -2.12
CA VAL A 74 11.29 -18.10 -1.26
C VAL A 74 10.23 -18.94 -0.50
N ARG A 75 9.18 -18.27 0.00
CA ARG A 75 8.10 -18.89 0.77
C ARG A 75 6.87 -19.26 -0.06
N ARG A 76 7.02 -19.37 -1.39
CA ARG A 76 5.90 -19.57 -2.32
C ARG A 76 5.00 -20.76 -1.94
N ASN A 77 5.56 -21.89 -1.60
CA ASN A 77 4.79 -23.09 -1.27
C ASN A 77 3.98 -22.89 0.03
N ASP A 78 4.58 -22.32 1.06
CA ASP A 78 3.90 -21.98 2.32
C ASP A 78 2.73 -21.03 2.09
N LEU A 79 2.91 -20.03 1.21
CA LEU A 79 1.87 -19.07 0.86
C LEU A 79 0.71 -19.72 0.10
N LEU A 80 1.02 -20.63 -0.82
CA LEU A 80 -0.01 -21.41 -1.53
C LEU A 80 -0.81 -22.29 -0.58
N ASP A 81 -0.15 -22.93 0.38
CA ASP A 81 -0.82 -23.75 1.38
C ASP A 81 -1.69 -22.91 2.33
N LEU A 82 -1.23 -21.75 2.74
CA LEU A 82 -2.05 -20.77 3.49
C LEU A 82 -3.28 -20.34 2.68
N GLY A 83 -3.11 -20.04 1.39
CA GLY A 83 -4.21 -19.68 0.50
C GLY A 83 -5.25 -20.80 0.34
N ARG A 84 -4.80 -22.05 0.20
CA ARG A 84 -5.68 -23.22 0.14
C ARG A 84 -6.47 -23.41 1.44
N LYS A 85 -5.83 -23.16 2.58
CA LYS A 85 -6.42 -23.37 3.91
C LYS A 85 -7.37 -22.25 4.32
N HIS A 86 -7.05 -21.00 4.01
CA HIS A 86 -7.73 -19.83 4.54
C HIS A 86 -8.45 -18.98 3.46
N GLY A 87 -8.27 -19.29 2.18
CA GLY A 87 -8.75 -18.46 1.08
C GLY A 87 -7.95 -17.16 0.96
N ALA A 88 -8.64 -16.04 0.75
CA ALA A 88 -8.00 -14.74 0.68
C ALA A 88 -7.49 -14.32 2.07
N ALA A 89 -6.21 -13.98 2.16
CA ALA A 89 -5.58 -13.57 3.41
C ALA A 89 -4.44 -12.56 3.15
N PHE A 90 -4.24 -11.64 4.09
CA PHE A 90 -3.04 -10.82 4.13
C PHE A 90 -1.94 -11.55 4.89
N VAL A 91 -0.77 -11.66 4.28
CA VAL A 91 0.40 -12.29 4.88
C VAL A 91 1.52 -11.27 5.03
N TYR A 92 2.10 -11.20 6.22
CA TYR A 92 3.17 -10.26 6.55
C TYR A 92 4.44 -11.01 6.93
N ASP A 93 5.57 -10.66 6.31
CA ASP A 93 6.87 -11.17 6.71
C ASP A 93 7.49 -10.28 7.79
N LYS A 94 7.67 -10.85 8.98
CA LYS A 94 8.20 -10.11 10.15
C LYS A 94 9.63 -9.58 9.93
N ALA A 95 10.45 -10.31 9.17
CA ALA A 95 11.83 -9.88 8.89
C ALA A 95 11.83 -8.63 8.02
N THR A 96 11.02 -8.64 6.96
CA THR A 96 10.85 -7.48 6.08
C THR A 96 10.31 -6.26 6.82
N LEU A 97 9.31 -6.44 7.70
CA LEU A 97 8.77 -5.34 8.50
C LEU A 97 9.86 -4.70 9.39
N ARG A 98 10.69 -5.53 10.05
CA ARG A 98 11.82 -5.03 10.86
C ARG A 98 12.86 -4.29 10.03
N GLU A 99 13.22 -4.85 8.89
CA GLU A 99 14.18 -4.23 7.99
C GLU A 99 13.70 -2.86 7.52
N ARG A 100 12.43 -2.75 7.12
CA ARG A 100 11.84 -1.47 6.71
C ARG A 100 11.79 -0.45 7.84
N ALA A 101 11.43 -0.88 9.05
CA ALA A 101 11.45 -0.02 10.23
C ALA A 101 12.86 0.53 10.52
N LYS A 102 13.88 -0.32 10.46
CA LYS A 102 15.29 0.07 10.63
C LYS A 102 15.76 1.02 9.54
N SER A 103 15.44 0.73 8.27
CA SER A 103 15.80 1.57 7.13
C SER A 103 15.24 2.98 7.26
N LEU A 104 13.97 3.12 7.67
CA LEU A 104 13.34 4.42 7.89
C LEU A 104 14.01 5.18 9.04
N LYS A 105 14.31 4.52 10.14
CA LYS A 105 14.99 5.15 11.28
C LYS A 105 16.44 5.56 10.98
N ALA A 106 17.07 4.93 10.01
CA ALA A 106 18.45 5.24 9.59
C ALA A 106 18.54 6.43 8.64
N LEU A 107 17.41 7.00 8.20
CA LEU A 107 17.42 8.17 7.33
C LEU A 107 17.99 9.39 8.08
N PRO A 108 18.96 10.11 7.50
CA PRO A 108 19.55 11.28 8.14
C PRO A 108 18.53 12.43 8.27
N GLY A 109 18.59 13.15 9.38
CA GLY A 109 17.71 14.31 9.63
C GLY A 109 16.29 13.96 10.08
N ILE A 110 16.03 12.69 10.44
CA ILE A 110 14.74 12.25 10.98
C ILE A 110 14.91 11.89 12.45
N ASP A 111 14.20 12.60 13.33
CA ASP A 111 14.25 12.39 14.79
C ASP A 111 13.29 11.28 15.27
N GLY A 112 12.24 11.00 14.51
CA GLY A 112 11.26 9.99 14.88
C GLY A 112 10.48 9.46 13.69
N VAL A 113 10.09 8.18 13.77
CA VAL A 113 9.25 7.50 12.80
C VAL A 113 7.99 7.03 13.50
N PHE A 114 6.83 7.38 12.96
CA PHE A 114 5.53 6.99 13.48
C PHE A 114 4.81 6.12 12.46
N TYR A 115 4.35 4.96 12.91
CA TYR A 115 3.56 4.05 12.10
C TYR A 115 2.10 4.46 12.11
N ALA A 116 1.52 4.70 10.93
CA ALA A 116 0.10 5.04 10.80
C ALA A 116 -0.79 3.82 11.07
N LEU A 117 -1.57 3.86 12.14
CA LEU A 117 -2.36 2.72 12.62
C LEU A 117 -3.40 2.25 11.60
N LYS A 118 -3.94 3.18 10.81
CA LYS A 118 -4.91 2.91 9.73
C LYS A 118 -4.39 1.91 8.69
N ALA A 119 -3.08 1.74 8.53
CA ALA A 119 -2.50 0.79 7.59
C ALA A 119 -2.72 -0.68 8.06
N ASN A 120 -2.48 -0.96 9.32
CA ASN A 120 -2.81 -2.23 9.97
C ASN A 120 -2.67 -2.12 11.49
N TRP A 121 -3.74 -2.35 12.22
CA TRP A 121 -3.82 -2.27 13.68
C TRP A 121 -3.63 -3.61 14.40
N HIS A 122 -3.14 -4.65 13.69
CA HIS A 122 -2.96 -5.97 14.28
C HIS A 122 -1.94 -5.93 15.43
N PRO A 123 -2.26 -6.49 16.62
CA PRO A 123 -1.40 -6.41 17.81
C PRO A 123 0.04 -6.87 17.61
N ASP A 124 0.27 -7.92 16.81
CA ASP A 124 1.63 -8.42 16.57
C ASP A 124 2.48 -7.46 15.74
N ILE A 125 1.86 -6.72 14.83
CA ILE A 125 2.54 -5.67 14.05
C ILE A 125 2.91 -4.51 14.96
N LEU A 126 2.00 -4.09 15.83
CA LEU A 126 2.25 -3.00 16.78
C LEU A 126 3.39 -3.36 17.73
N LYS A 127 3.38 -4.57 18.32
CA LYS A 127 4.45 -5.06 19.18
C LYS A 127 5.80 -5.11 18.46
N LEU A 128 5.79 -5.53 17.19
CA LEU A 128 7.01 -5.58 16.39
C LEU A 128 7.58 -4.17 16.18
N PHE A 129 6.75 -3.20 15.81
CA PHE A 129 7.20 -1.83 15.58
C PHE A 129 7.59 -1.10 16.88
N GLU A 130 6.93 -1.39 18.01
CA GLU A 130 7.38 -0.92 19.32
C GLU A 130 8.80 -1.42 19.64
N GLN A 131 9.06 -2.73 19.42
CA GLN A 131 10.39 -3.32 19.60
C GLN A 131 11.47 -2.65 18.74
N GLU A 132 11.10 -2.23 17.54
CA GLU A 132 12.00 -1.47 16.67
C GLU A 132 12.06 0.03 17.03
N GLY A 133 11.33 0.47 18.05
CA GLY A 133 11.37 1.82 18.60
C GLY A 133 10.57 2.86 17.83
N LEU A 134 9.63 2.45 16.99
CA LEU A 134 8.70 3.37 16.32
C LEU A 134 7.67 3.94 17.30
N GLY A 135 7.11 5.11 16.95
CA GLY A 135 5.88 5.63 17.50
C GLY A 135 4.66 5.19 16.66
N PHE A 136 3.48 5.65 17.07
CA PHE A 136 2.22 5.32 16.42
C PHE A 136 1.42 6.59 16.13
N GLU A 137 1.03 6.77 14.88
CA GLU A 137 0.12 7.83 14.46
C GLU A 137 -1.31 7.29 14.48
N CYS A 138 -2.20 8.00 15.18
CA CYS A 138 -3.58 7.64 15.42
C CYS A 138 -4.49 8.78 14.98
N VAL A 139 -5.52 8.48 14.18
CA VAL A 139 -6.48 9.47 13.68
C VAL A 139 -7.78 9.52 14.47
N SER A 140 -7.95 8.61 15.44
CA SER A 140 -9.15 8.52 16.28
C SER A 140 -8.81 8.14 17.72
N ARG A 141 -9.72 8.48 18.64
CA ARG A 141 -9.65 8.05 20.03
C ARG A 141 -9.58 6.52 20.17
N ASN A 142 -10.38 5.80 19.37
CA ASN A 142 -10.38 4.34 19.39
C ASN A 142 -9.02 3.74 19.04
N GLU A 143 -8.31 4.34 18.09
CA GLU A 143 -6.95 3.93 17.72
C GLU A 143 -5.96 4.17 18.88
N VAL A 144 -6.03 5.33 19.52
CA VAL A 144 -5.21 5.63 20.72
C VAL A 144 -5.45 4.60 21.82
N GLU A 145 -6.72 4.33 22.14
CA GLU A 145 -7.08 3.33 23.16
C GLU A 145 -6.64 1.92 22.78
N HIS A 146 -6.69 1.58 21.49
CA HIS A 146 -6.20 0.29 20.99
C HIS A 146 -4.69 0.15 21.15
N VAL A 147 -3.91 1.18 20.82
CA VAL A 147 -2.45 1.21 21.03
C VAL A 147 -2.14 1.05 22.52
N MET A 148 -2.79 1.83 23.39
CA MET A 148 -2.56 1.79 24.83
C MET A 148 -2.90 0.43 25.47
N ARG A 149 -3.96 -0.24 24.99
CA ARG A 149 -4.29 -1.61 25.43
C ARG A 149 -3.28 -2.65 24.94
N THR A 150 -2.84 -2.50 23.70
CA THR A 150 -1.92 -3.46 23.07
C THR A 150 -0.50 -3.33 23.62
N LEU A 151 -0.10 -2.09 23.94
CA LEU A 151 1.25 -1.71 24.36
C LEU A 151 1.17 -0.88 25.66
N PRO A 152 0.84 -1.51 26.80
CA PRO A 152 0.60 -0.77 28.05
C PRO A 152 1.83 -0.05 28.60
N SER A 153 3.03 -0.48 28.21
CA SER A 153 4.32 0.13 28.62
C SER A 153 4.83 1.20 27.65
N LEU A 154 4.13 1.48 26.56
CA LEU A 154 4.54 2.46 25.57
C LEU A 154 4.55 3.87 26.17
N ASP A 155 5.67 4.60 26.01
CA ASP A 155 5.71 6.02 26.35
C ASP A 155 4.68 6.78 25.53
N ARG A 156 3.84 7.58 26.18
CA ARG A 156 2.78 8.38 25.53
C ARG A 156 3.33 9.38 24.51
N LYS A 157 4.58 9.82 24.65
CA LYS A 157 5.29 10.64 23.65
C LYS A 157 5.48 9.92 22.31
N LYS A 158 5.33 8.61 22.30
CA LYS A 158 5.35 7.78 21.09
C LYS A 158 3.98 7.66 20.40
N ILE A 159 2.95 8.34 20.90
CA ILE A 159 1.63 8.41 20.28
C ILE A 159 1.45 9.81 19.70
N LEU A 160 1.32 9.89 18.37
CA LEU A 160 0.99 11.10 17.63
C LEU A 160 -0.49 11.07 17.28
N PHE A 161 -1.26 12.00 17.85
CA PHE A 161 -2.69 12.09 17.58
C PHE A 161 -2.98 13.15 16.51
N THR A 162 -3.49 12.72 15.36
CA THR A 162 -3.79 13.55 14.19
C THR A 162 -5.25 13.38 13.76
N PRO A 163 -6.23 13.82 14.57
CA PRO A 163 -7.64 13.59 14.27
C PRO A 163 -8.06 14.37 13.03
N ASN A 164 -8.91 13.76 12.20
CA ASN A 164 -9.53 14.43 11.05
C ASN A 164 -10.48 15.57 11.49
N PHE A 165 -11.06 15.41 12.68
CA PHE A 165 -11.93 16.40 13.32
C PHE A 165 -11.51 16.54 14.78
N ALA A 166 -11.38 17.77 15.26
CA ALA A 166 -11.13 18.01 16.68
C ALA A 166 -12.30 17.47 17.51
N PRO A 167 -12.05 16.64 18.53
CA PRO A 167 -13.10 16.24 19.47
C PRO A 167 -13.66 17.50 20.14
N ARG A 168 -14.95 17.50 20.45
CA ARG A 168 -15.62 18.65 21.06
C ARG A 168 -15.47 18.69 22.58
N ASP A 169 -14.90 17.65 23.19
CA ASP A 169 -14.77 17.38 24.63
C ASP A 169 -13.38 16.82 25.00
#